data_121fdc9b27e957010bab2e5d5d38d614
#
_entry.id   121fdc9b27e957010bab2e5d5d38d614
#
_cell.length_a   1.000
_cell.length_b   1.000
_cell.length_c   1.000
_cell.angle_alpha   90.00
_cell.angle_beta   90.00
_cell.angle_gamma   90.00
#
_symmetry.space_group_name_H-M   'P 1'
#
loop_
_entity.id
_entity.type
_entity.pdbx_description
1 polymer ?
#
loop_
_entity_poly.entity_id
_entity_poly.type
_entity_poly.pdbx_seq_one_letter_code
_entity_poly.pdbx_strand_id
1 'polypeptide(L)'
;MSTKLQNQRRGGRSGLISGMKFEEMFRVKHGGHKPDRRLDLWNEKKTEPKTDSINPGGDRYSVKNPKTPSTEIQVQVCSVERFCRRFGIVGSLRESFDMFFGSHKDLLGMSTYKNNPENFKRVCESVWGIDTKNLSPKWEIRRCRLTADNVRGVENITEWFQNNIEEVTRFVLTESFNNTDNIETIANKMAWTTTKNDLDSVRVFDIEEIVKEVGSLKCYIKDSRTVFKVGLLDLQMKGSGKGSHYHNMQFNCSYNQIKQLLNDEGSRI
;
A
#
# COMPACT_ATOMS: atom_id res chain seq x y z
N MET A 1 9.77 14.40 -25.85
CA MET A 1 9.25 13.74 -24.62
C MET A 1 8.79 14.81 -23.67
N SER A 2 7.52 14.72 -23.22
CA SER A 2 6.79 15.79 -22.57
C SER A 2 7.40 16.18 -21.22
N THR A 3 7.58 17.47 -20.98
CA THR A 3 7.92 18.14 -19.71
C THR A 3 7.14 17.63 -18.50
N LYS A 4 5.90 17.17 -18.70
CA LYS A 4 5.04 16.60 -17.65
C LYS A 4 5.59 15.28 -17.06
N LEU A 5 6.22 14.43 -17.87
CA LEU A 5 6.84 13.17 -17.44
C LEU A 5 8.15 13.42 -16.67
N GLN A 6 8.92 14.43 -17.07
CA GLN A 6 10.13 14.85 -16.35
C GLN A 6 9.78 15.45 -14.99
N ASN A 7 8.72 16.24 -14.91
CA ASN A 7 8.24 16.85 -13.66
C ASN A 7 7.70 15.80 -12.67
N GLN A 8 6.99 14.77 -13.15
CA GLN A 8 6.53 13.67 -12.29
C GLN A 8 7.70 12.84 -11.74
N ARG A 9 8.76 12.61 -12.52
CA ARG A 9 9.96 11.89 -12.05
C ARG A 9 10.77 12.71 -11.05
N ARG A 10 10.88 14.03 -11.27
CA ARG A 10 11.53 14.96 -10.33
C ARG A 10 10.74 15.03 -9.01
N GLY A 11 9.41 15.11 -9.09
CA GLY A 11 8.54 15.13 -7.91
C GLY A 11 8.63 13.87 -7.06
N GLY A 12 8.62 12.67 -7.68
CA GLY A 12 8.78 11.42 -6.96
C GLY A 12 10.14 11.27 -6.28
N ARG A 13 11.23 11.65 -6.98
CA ARG A 13 12.58 11.59 -6.42
C ARG A 13 12.80 12.62 -5.30
N SER A 14 12.28 13.82 -5.44
CA SER A 14 12.38 14.85 -4.40
C SER A 14 11.58 14.49 -3.15
N GLY A 15 10.41 13.85 -3.32
CA GLY A 15 9.61 13.34 -2.21
C GLY A 15 10.32 12.24 -1.42
N LEU A 16 10.96 11.30 -2.10
CA LEU A 16 11.74 10.24 -1.47
C LEU A 16 12.93 10.82 -0.68
N ILE A 17 13.70 11.72 -1.28
CA ILE A 17 14.83 12.37 -0.60
C ILE A 17 14.37 13.16 0.61
N SER A 18 13.25 13.86 0.53
CA SER A 18 12.66 14.60 1.65
C SER A 18 12.24 13.66 2.79
N GLY A 19 11.64 12.50 2.47
CA GLY A 19 11.27 11.48 3.45
C GLY A 19 12.51 10.96 4.19
N MET A 20 13.53 10.50 3.47
CA MET A 20 14.76 9.98 4.05
C MET A 20 15.50 11.00 4.93
N LYS A 21 15.54 12.27 4.54
CA LYS A 21 16.11 13.34 5.36
C LYS A 21 15.33 13.56 6.64
N PHE A 22 14.02 13.50 6.57
CA PHE A 22 13.16 13.67 7.74
C PHE A 22 13.33 12.50 8.73
N GLU A 23 13.38 11.27 8.25
CA GLU A 23 13.67 10.08 9.06
C GLU A 23 15.02 10.21 9.79
N GLU A 24 16.05 10.73 9.11
CA GLU A 24 17.35 11.00 9.73
C GLU A 24 17.28 12.08 10.81
N MET A 25 16.61 13.20 10.53
CA MET A 25 16.39 14.27 11.53
C MET A 25 15.64 13.74 12.75
N PHE A 26 14.63 12.88 12.54
CA PHE A 26 13.88 12.23 13.61
C PHE A 26 14.80 11.35 14.47
N ARG A 27 15.61 10.50 13.86
CA ARG A 27 16.59 9.66 14.59
C ARG A 27 17.54 10.47 15.43
N VAL A 28 18.14 11.51 14.85
CA VAL A 28 19.09 12.38 15.55
C VAL A 28 18.43 13.06 16.75
N LYS A 29 17.22 13.63 16.57
CA LYS A 29 16.50 14.32 17.64
C LYS A 29 16.16 13.39 18.82
N HIS A 30 15.79 12.14 18.54
CA HIS A 30 15.31 11.18 19.55
C HIS A 30 16.38 10.15 19.97
N GLY A 31 17.65 10.37 19.60
CA GLY A 31 18.76 9.48 19.97
C GLY A 31 18.64 8.07 19.38
N GLY A 32 17.87 7.93 18.31
CA GLY A 32 17.59 6.64 17.70
C GLY A 32 18.66 6.18 16.72
N HIS A 33 18.59 4.90 16.36
CA HIS A 33 19.40 4.32 15.30
C HIS A 33 18.52 3.63 14.26
N LYS A 34 19.09 3.38 13.08
CA LYS A 34 18.42 2.63 12.03
C LYS A 34 18.66 1.14 12.21
N PRO A 35 17.63 0.28 12.14
CA PRO A 35 17.83 -1.15 12.16
C PRO A 35 18.64 -1.61 10.94
N ASP A 36 19.38 -2.70 11.09
CA ASP A 36 20.14 -3.29 10.02
C ASP A 36 19.24 -3.82 8.91
N ARG A 37 19.68 -3.65 7.66
CA ARG A 37 19.05 -4.33 6.53
C ARG A 37 19.25 -5.82 6.63
N ARG A 38 18.15 -6.57 6.62
CA ARG A 38 18.18 -8.02 6.73
C ARG A 38 17.85 -8.70 5.41
N LEU A 39 18.27 -9.96 5.31
CA LEU A 39 17.96 -10.82 4.19
C LEU A 39 16.46 -11.17 4.22
N ASP A 40 15.77 -10.92 3.09
CA ASP A 40 14.42 -11.46 2.89
C ASP A 40 14.54 -12.97 2.66
N LEU A 41 14.06 -13.77 3.60
CA LEU A 41 14.15 -15.23 3.56
C LEU A 41 13.46 -15.85 2.31
N TRP A 42 12.59 -15.09 1.65
CA TRP A 42 11.93 -15.58 0.43
C TRP A 42 12.69 -15.28 -0.86
N ASN A 43 13.53 -14.24 -0.87
CA ASN A 43 14.18 -13.76 -2.09
C ASN A 43 15.70 -13.65 -1.97
N GLU A 44 16.27 -13.98 -0.83
CA GLU A 44 17.71 -13.85 -0.53
C GLU A 44 18.28 -12.45 -0.81
N LYS A 45 17.43 -11.42 -0.82
CA LYS A 45 17.81 -10.03 -1.05
C LYS A 45 17.69 -9.21 0.21
N LYS A 46 18.67 -8.34 0.46
CA LYS A 46 18.55 -7.35 1.54
C LYS A 46 17.43 -6.37 1.22
N THR A 47 16.50 -6.23 2.15
CA THR A 47 15.35 -5.33 2.04
C THR A 47 15.36 -4.29 3.14
N GLU A 48 14.69 -3.17 2.88
CA GLU A 48 14.52 -2.12 3.89
C GLU A 48 13.55 -2.58 4.97
N PRO A 49 13.88 -2.42 6.26
CA PRO A 49 12.97 -2.70 7.36
C PRO A 49 11.77 -1.74 7.34
N LYS A 50 10.67 -2.13 7.99
CA LYS A 50 9.52 -1.24 8.21
C LYS A 50 9.83 -0.17 9.26
N THR A 51 10.68 -0.52 10.21
CA THR A 51 11.19 0.38 11.22
C THR A 51 12.15 1.37 10.61
N ASP A 52 11.85 2.65 10.72
CA ASP A 52 12.69 3.75 10.25
C ASP A 52 13.67 4.22 11.36
N SER A 53 13.30 4.01 12.64
CA SER A 53 14.10 4.40 13.81
C SER A 53 13.80 3.52 15.01
N ILE A 54 14.83 3.15 15.77
CA ILE A 54 14.73 2.52 17.09
C ILE A 54 15.27 3.51 18.10
N ASN A 55 14.47 3.88 19.12
CA ASN A 55 14.94 4.77 20.18
C ASN A 55 15.67 4.02 21.30
N PRO A 56 16.35 4.71 22.23
CA PRO A 56 17.02 4.05 23.36
C PRO A 56 16.09 3.24 24.29
N GLY A 57 14.82 3.56 24.31
CA GLY A 57 13.79 2.81 25.07
C GLY A 57 13.29 1.55 24.37
N GLY A 58 13.77 1.26 23.16
CA GLY A 58 13.38 0.07 22.39
C GLY A 58 12.12 0.23 21.53
N ASP A 59 11.50 1.40 21.50
CA ASP A 59 10.40 1.67 20.57
C ASP A 59 10.90 1.73 19.12
N ARG A 60 10.15 1.13 18.24
CA ARG A 60 10.45 0.97 16.82
C ARG A 60 9.45 1.73 15.97
N TYR A 61 9.89 2.83 15.40
CA TYR A 61 9.04 3.79 14.72
C TYR A 61 9.00 3.59 13.22
N SER A 62 7.79 3.57 12.63
CA SER A 62 7.58 3.88 11.22
C SER A 62 7.24 5.36 11.09
N VAL A 63 8.14 6.13 10.48
CA VAL A 63 8.07 7.59 10.42
C VAL A 63 7.38 8.05 9.15
N LYS A 64 6.43 8.99 9.28
CA LYS A 64 5.64 9.51 8.16
C LYS A 64 5.64 11.05 8.16
N ASN A 65 5.92 11.63 6.99
CA ASN A 65 6.07 13.08 6.81
C ASN A 65 5.19 13.58 5.64
N PRO A 66 3.84 13.60 5.80
CA PRO A 66 2.93 14.07 4.79
C PRO A 66 2.98 15.60 4.60
N LYS A 67 2.36 16.11 3.54
CA LYS A 67 2.22 17.56 3.32
C LYS A 67 1.27 18.21 4.32
N THR A 68 0.18 17.54 4.61
CA THR A 68 -0.87 17.95 5.55
C THR A 68 -1.42 16.74 6.28
N PRO A 69 -2.09 16.89 7.44
CA PRO A 69 -2.70 15.79 8.17
C PRO A 69 -3.71 14.96 7.37
N SER A 70 -4.39 15.56 6.40
CA SER A 70 -5.35 14.89 5.53
C SER A 70 -4.73 14.20 4.31
N THR A 71 -3.42 14.43 4.05
CA THR A 71 -2.75 13.81 2.90
C THR A 71 -2.61 12.31 3.12
N GLU A 72 -3.28 11.52 2.29
CA GLU A 72 -3.04 10.10 2.22
C GLU A 72 -1.66 9.81 1.66
N ILE A 73 -0.88 9.04 2.39
CA ILE A 73 0.44 8.61 1.97
C ILE A 73 0.52 7.09 1.91
N GLN A 74 1.41 6.61 1.09
CA GLN A 74 1.71 5.20 0.99
C GLN A 74 2.34 4.70 2.30
N VAL A 75 1.64 3.81 2.99
CA VAL A 75 2.16 3.15 4.18
C VAL A 75 2.79 1.80 3.86
N GLN A 76 2.33 1.13 2.79
CA GLN A 76 2.90 -0.13 2.33
C GLN A 76 2.70 -0.35 0.83
N VAL A 77 3.62 -1.06 0.19
CA VAL A 77 3.49 -1.58 -1.18
C VAL A 77 3.99 -3.01 -1.25
N CYS A 78 3.24 -3.87 -1.90
CA CYS A 78 3.61 -5.26 -2.09
C CYS A 78 3.13 -5.83 -3.42
N SER A 79 3.76 -6.90 -3.88
CA SER A 79 3.17 -7.70 -4.96
C SER A 79 2.01 -8.53 -4.43
N VAL A 80 1.02 -8.80 -5.31
CA VAL A 80 -0.09 -9.72 -5.01
C VAL A 80 0.45 -11.09 -4.59
N GLU A 81 1.49 -11.56 -5.26
CA GLU A 81 2.15 -12.83 -4.94
C GLU A 81 2.58 -12.91 -3.47
N ARG A 82 3.31 -11.90 -3.00
CA ARG A 82 3.79 -11.85 -1.61
C ARG A 82 2.66 -11.73 -0.60
N PHE A 83 1.67 -10.88 -0.91
CA PHE A 83 0.51 -10.72 -0.06
C PHE A 83 -0.25 -12.03 0.09
N CYS A 84 -0.61 -12.66 -1.01
CA CYS A 84 -1.34 -13.92 -0.99
C CYS A 84 -0.57 -15.03 -0.29
N ARG A 85 0.76 -15.11 -0.49
CA ARG A 85 1.62 -16.06 0.22
C ARG A 85 1.62 -15.82 1.73
N ARG A 86 1.72 -14.56 2.15
CA ARG A 86 1.73 -14.18 3.59
C ARG A 86 0.45 -14.62 4.30
N PHE A 87 -0.69 -14.52 3.61
CA PHE A 87 -2.01 -14.81 4.17
C PHE A 87 -2.57 -16.18 3.75
N GLY A 88 -1.79 -17.02 3.08
CA GLY A 88 -2.25 -18.35 2.63
C GLY A 88 -3.42 -18.30 1.63
N ILE A 89 -3.55 -17.21 0.87
CA ILE A 89 -4.63 -17.03 -0.11
C ILE A 89 -4.36 -17.88 -1.34
N VAL A 90 -5.25 -18.83 -1.62
CA VAL A 90 -5.16 -19.81 -2.72
C VAL A 90 -6.50 -19.97 -3.46
N GLY A 91 -6.53 -20.74 -4.53
CA GLY A 91 -7.74 -21.10 -5.28
C GLY A 91 -8.46 -19.89 -5.90
N SER A 92 -9.78 -19.91 -5.93
CA SER A 92 -10.61 -18.87 -6.56
C SER A 92 -10.44 -17.47 -5.93
N LEU A 93 -10.17 -17.41 -4.64
CA LEU A 93 -9.87 -16.14 -3.98
C LEU A 93 -8.55 -15.55 -4.50
N ARG A 94 -7.52 -16.39 -4.68
CA ARG A 94 -6.26 -15.96 -5.27
C ARG A 94 -6.45 -15.44 -6.69
N GLU A 95 -7.24 -16.11 -7.51
CA GLU A 95 -7.58 -15.67 -8.85
C GLU A 95 -8.28 -14.30 -8.84
N SER A 96 -9.19 -14.09 -7.88
CA SER A 96 -9.85 -12.79 -7.70
C SER A 96 -8.86 -11.66 -7.40
N PHE A 97 -7.88 -11.90 -6.53
CA PHE A 97 -6.78 -10.95 -6.26
C PHE A 97 -5.93 -10.70 -7.52
N ASP A 98 -5.54 -11.75 -8.22
CA ASP A 98 -4.72 -11.65 -9.44
C ASP A 98 -5.46 -10.86 -10.52
N MET A 99 -6.75 -11.08 -10.71
CA MET A 99 -7.56 -10.33 -11.67
C MET A 99 -7.71 -8.87 -11.26
N PHE A 100 -8.08 -8.60 -10.01
CA PHE A 100 -8.32 -7.22 -9.57
C PHE A 100 -7.05 -6.36 -9.61
N PHE A 101 -5.92 -6.90 -9.18
CA PHE A 101 -4.65 -6.19 -9.15
C PHE A 101 -3.78 -6.38 -10.39
N GLY A 102 -4.28 -7.07 -11.41
CA GLY A 102 -3.64 -7.20 -12.72
C GLY A 102 -2.46 -8.18 -12.76
N SER A 103 -2.35 -9.09 -11.79
CA SER A 103 -1.33 -10.15 -11.78
C SER A 103 -1.77 -11.45 -12.45
N HIS A 104 -3.01 -11.52 -12.95
CA HIS A 104 -3.51 -12.70 -13.66
C HIS A 104 -2.65 -13.02 -14.89
N LYS A 105 -2.42 -14.32 -15.15
CA LYS A 105 -1.55 -14.79 -16.25
C LYS A 105 -1.89 -14.22 -17.61
N ASP A 106 -3.17 -13.99 -17.91
CA ASP A 106 -3.63 -13.44 -19.17
C ASP A 106 -3.39 -11.92 -19.29
N LEU A 107 -3.09 -11.27 -18.16
CA LEU A 107 -2.66 -9.86 -18.06
C LEU A 107 -1.14 -9.71 -18.04
N LEU A 108 -0.42 -10.79 -17.70
CA LEU A 108 1.05 -10.81 -17.69
C LEU A 108 1.56 -10.68 -19.12
N GLY A 109 2.33 -9.67 -19.41
CA GLY A 109 2.78 -9.36 -20.78
C GLY A 109 2.01 -8.22 -21.45
N MET A 110 0.84 -7.87 -20.94
CA MET A 110 0.15 -6.64 -21.29
C MET A 110 0.68 -5.49 -20.44
N SER A 111 1.99 -5.32 -20.43
CA SER A 111 2.71 -4.40 -19.52
C SER A 111 2.23 -2.96 -19.61
N THR A 112 1.53 -2.59 -20.66
CA THR A 112 0.73 -1.37 -20.76
C THR A 112 -0.27 -1.53 -21.88
N TYR A 113 -1.50 -1.16 -21.66
CA TYR A 113 -2.45 -0.80 -22.72
C TYR A 113 -1.79 0.08 -23.79
N LYS A 114 -0.91 0.99 -23.40
CA LYS A 114 -0.16 1.86 -24.30
C LYS A 114 0.79 1.14 -25.26
N ASN A 115 1.28 -0.02 -24.89
CA ASN A 115 2.25 -0.76 -25.68
C ASN A 115 1.58 -1.79 -26.63
N ASN A 116 0.39 -2.25 -26.30
CA ASN A 116 -0.35 -3.18 -27.16
C ASN A 116 -1.88 -3.09 -26.91
N PRO A 117 -2.52 -1.99 -27.36
CA PRO A 117 -3.94 -1.76 -27.10
C PRO A 117 -4.84 -2.82 -27.73
N GLU A 118 -4.50 -3.32 -28.91
CA GLU A 118 -5.30 -4.31 -29.62
C GLU A 118 -5.32 -5.67 -28.91
N ASN A 119 -4.15 -6.12 -28.41
CA ASN A 119 -4.09 -7.35 -27.64
C ASN A 119 -4.86 -7.23 -26.33
N PHE A 120 -4.78 -6.08 -25.69
CA PHE A 120 -5.52 -5.79 -24.46
C PHE A 120 -7.04 -5.83 -24.71
N LYS A 121 -7.53 -5.18 -25.78
CA LYS A 121 -8.94 -5.24 -26.19
C LYS A 121 -9.39 -6.66 -26.43
N ARG A 122 -8.63 -7.40 -27.23
CA ARG A 122 -8.93 -8.81 -27.55
C ARG A 122 -9.08 -9.66 -26.31
N VAL A 123 -8.21 -9.49 -25.31
CA VAL A 123 -8.31 -10.24 -24.05
C VAL A 123 -9.52 -9.79 -23.24
N CYS A 124 -9.80 -8.49 -23.16
CA CYS A 124 -11.01 -7.98 -22.50
C CYS A 124 -12.28 -8.58 -23.11
N GLU A 125 -12.36 -8.65 -24.41
CA GLU A 125 -13.52 -9.18 -25.15
C GLU A 125 -13.61 -10.71 -25.04
N SER A 126 -12.51 -11.43 -25.24
CA SER A 126 -12.50 -12.90 -25.33
C SER A 126 -12.52 -13.59 -23.98
N VAL A 127 -11.83 -13.03 -22.96
CA VAL A 127 -11.70 -13.65 -21.63
C VAL A 127 -12.77 -13.14 -20.66
N TRP A 128 -13.17 -11.86 -20.79
CA TRP A 128 -14.07 -11.22 -19.84
C TRP A 128 -15.40 -10.76 -20.44
N GLY A 129 -15.64 -10.98 -21.72
CA GLY A 129 -16.90 -10.63 -22.40
C GLY A 129 -17.22 -9.14 -22.38
N ILE A 130 -16.21 -8.27 -22.33
CA ILE A 130 -16.39 -6.82 -22.22
C ILE A 130 -16.48 -6.21 -23.61
N ASP A 131 -17.53 -5.44 -23.88
CA ASP A 131 -17.58 -4.57 -25.07
C ASP A 131 -16.63 -3.38 -24.89
N THR A 132 -15.53 -3.37 -25.64
CA THR A 132 -14.51 -2.33 -25.59
C THR A 132 -14.71 -1.19 -26.58
N LYS A 133 -15.74 -1.25 -27.46
CA LYS A 133 -15.91 -0.33 -28.58
C LYS A 133 -16.02 1.15 -28.20
N ASN A 134 -16.56 1.43 -27.02
CA ASN A 134 -16.84 2.80 -26.55
C ASN A 134 -16.04 3.19 -25.31
N LEU A 135 -14.98 2.48 -24.97
CA LEU A 135 -14.21 2.73 -23.75
C LEU A 135 -13.00 3.62 -24.00
N SER A 136 -12.82 4.63 -23.17
CA SER A 136 -11.55 5.36 -23.17
C SER A 136 -10.41 4.48 -22.64
N PRO A 137 -9.17 4.63 -23.12
CA PRO A 137 -8.02 3.82 -22.73
C PRO A 137 -7.79 3.70 -21.22
N LYS A 138 -8.10 4.72 -20.45
CA LYS A 138 -7.95 4.71 -18.98
C LYS A 138 -9.03 3.89 -18.29
N TRP A 139 -10.21 3.79 -18.87
CA TRP A 139 -11.35 3.08 -18.33
C TRP A 139 -11.33 1.60 -18.66
N GLU A 140 -10.73 1.20 -19.79
CA GLU A 140 -10.65 -0.18 -20.23
C GLU A 140 -9.97 -1.09 -19.20
N ILE A 141 -8.79 -0.69 -18.70
CA ILE A 141 -8.10 -1.44 -17.65
C ILE A 141 -8.96 -1.54 -16.37
N ARG A 142 -9.66 -0.49 -16.01
CA ARG A 142 -10.50 -0.45 -14.81
C ARG A 142 -11.78 -1.26 -14.97
N ARG A 143 -12.39 -1.26 -16.15
CA ARG A 143 -13.61 -2.03 -16.43
C ARG A 143 -13.34 -3.51 -16.60
N CYS A 144 -12.23 -3.91 -17.18
CA CYS A 144 -11.83 -5.31 -17.29
C CYS A 144 -11.79 -6.00 -15.94
N ARG A 145 -11.51 -5.24 -14.88
CA ARG A 145 -11.49 -5.73 -13.49
C ARG A 145 -12.88 -5.88 -12.86
N LEU A 146 -13.92 -5.39 -13.51
CA LEU A 146 -15.27 -5.21 -12.96
C LEU A 146 -16.35 -5.87 -13.82
N THR A 147 -16.00 -6.93 -14.55
CA THR A 147 -16.97 -7.77 -15.24
C THR A 147 -17.84 -8.56 -14.28
N ALA A 148 -18.89 -9.24 -14.79
CA ALA A 148 -19.78 -10.05 -13.99
C ALA A 148 -19.04 -11.09 -13.14
N ASP A 149 -17.99 -11.73 -13.70
CA ASP A 149 -17.17 -12.67 -12.94
C ASP A 149 -16.30 -11.96 -11.89
N ASN A 150 -15.83 -10.76 -12.20
CA ASN A 150 -15.09 -9.91 -11.27
C ASN A 150 -15.97 -9.28 -10.18
N VAL A 151 -17.25 -9.08 -10.38
CA VAL A 151 -18.15 -8.63 -9.30
C VAL A 151 -18.13 -9.64 -8.16
N ARG A 152 -18.27 -10.93 -8.47
CA ARG A 152 -18.13 -11.98 -7.47
C ARG A 152 -16.73 -12.00 -6.84
N GLY A 153 -15.68 -11.82 -7.64
CA GLY A 153 -14.32 -11.72 -7.14
C GLY A 153 -14.11 -10.53 -6.21
N VAL A 154 -14.73 -9.39 -6.49
CA VAL A 154 -14.71 -8.19 -5.64
C VAL A 154 -15.43 -8.45 -4.31
N GLU A 155 -16.57 -9.12 -4.33
CA GLU A 155 -17.30 -9.53 -3.14
C GLU A 155 -16.47 -10.48 -2.27
N ASN A 156 -15.87 -11.51 -2.87
CA ASN A 156 -15.00 -12.45 -2.16
C ASN A 156 -13.79 -11.75 -1.52
N ILE A 157 -13.15 -10.82 -2.23
CA ILE A 157 -12.04 -10.01 -1.69
C ILE A 157 -12.51 -9.15 -0.52
N THR A 158 -13.68 -8.51 -0.65
CA THR A 158 -14.25 -7.63 0.38
C THR A 158 -14.57 -8.42 1.64
N GLU A 159 -15.22 -9.57 1.51
CA GLU A 159 -15.53 -10.46 2.62
C GLU A 159 -14.25 -10.97 3.30
N TRP A 160 -13.26 -11.36 2.50
CA TRP A 160 -11.99 -11.80 3.05
C TRP A 160 -11.30 -10.69 3.84
N PHE A 161 -11.26 -9.45 3.33
CA PHE A 161 -10.71 -8.31 4.07
C PHE A 161 -11.49 -8.03 5.35
N GLN A 162 -12.82 -8.13 5.33
CA GLN A 162 -13.63 -7.92 6.52
C GLN A 162 -13.30 -8.93 7.63
N ASN A 163 -13.08 -10.18 7.25
CA ASN A 163 -12.76 -11.26 8.19
C ASN A 163 -11.29 -11.21 8.68
N ASN A 164 -10.43 -10.45 8.02
CA ASN A 164 -8.99 -10.39 8.32
C ASN A 164 -8.49 -8.94 8.54
N ILE A 165 -9.39 -8.01 8.83
CA ILE A 165 -9.08 -6.57 8.85
C ILE A 165 -7.98 -6.20 9.84
N GLU A 166 -7.98 -6.77 11.03
CA GLU A 166 -6.97 -6.53 12.07
C GLU A 166 -5.61 -7.08 11.66
N GLU A 167 -5.56 -8.33 11.17
CA GLU A 167 -4.31 -8.95 10.75
C GLU A 167 -3.70 -8.25 9.55
N VAL A 168 -4.52 -7.84 8.57
CA VAL A 168 -4.08 -7.06 7.42
C VAL A 168 -3.56 -5.69 7.86
N THR A 169 -4.24 -5.02 8.78
CA THR A 169 -3.81 -3.72 9.31
C THR A 169 -2.50 -3.85 10.06
N ARG A 170 -2.36 -4.84 10.95
CA ARG A 170 -1.12 -5.13 11.65
C ARG A 170 0.01 -5.35 10.65
N PHE A 171 -0.16 -6.25 9.69
CA PHE A 171 0.83 -6.52 8.65
C PHE A 171 1.25 -5.25 7.90
N VAL A 172 0.30 -4.43 7.47
CA VAL A 172 0.57 -3.21 6.70
C VAL A 172 1.32 -2.16 7.51
N LEU A 173 1.02 -2.03 8.78
CA LEU A 173 1.61 -1.00 9.63
C LEU A 173 2.92 -1.43 10.31
N THR A 174 3.07 -2.71 10.66
CA THR A 174 4.22 -3.21 11.43
C THR A 174 5.29 -3.88 10.60
N GLU A 175 4.89 -4.64 9.58
CA GLU A 175 5.80 -5.48 8.83
C GLU A 175 6.22 -4.82 7.51
N SER A 176 7.50 -4.89 7.18
CA SER A 176 7.89 -4.86 5.78
C SER A 176 7.68 -6.27 5.22
N PHE A 177 7.59 -6.41 3.88
CA PHE A 177 7.44 -7.73 3.22
C PHE A 177 8.60 -8.69 3.47
N ASN A 178 9.36 -8.45 4.50
CA ASN A 178 10.47 -9.26 4.90
C ASN A 178 9.93 -10.34 5.84
N ASN A 179 9.91 -11.56 5.38
CA ASN A 179 9.79 -12.70 6.28
C ASN A 179 11.09 -12.75 7.10
N THR A 180 11.10 -12.06 8.23
CA THR A 180 12.26 -11.96 9.12
C THR A 180 11.79 -12.14 10.55
N ASP A 181 12.51 -12.96 11.30
CA ASP A 181 12.32 -13.15 12.74
C ASP A 181 12.90 -12.00 13.57
N ASN A 182 13.45 -10.97 12.89
CA ASN A 182 14.08 -9.87 13.59
C ASN A 182 13.07 -8.81 13.99
N ILE A 183 12.76 -8.77 15.26
CA ILE A 183 11.83 -7.81 15.87
C ILE A 183 12.21 -6.34 15.60
N GLU A 184 13.50 -6.02 15.41
CA GLU A 184 13.94 -4.66 15.10
C GLU A 184 13.44 -4.14 13.76
N THR A 185 13.09 -5.04 12.83
CA THR A 185 12.55 -4.68 11.52
C THR A 185 11.06 -4.41 11.56
N ILE A 186 10.39 -4.75 12.68
CA ILE A 186 8.94 -4.66 12.88
C ILE A 186 8.65 -3.40 13.68
N ALA A 187 7.90 -2.44 13.12
CA ALA A 187 7.50 -1.24 13.84
C ALA A 187 6.42 -1.56 14.89
N ASN A 188 6.50 -0.96 16.06
CA ASN A 188 5.44 -0.99 17.06
C ASN A 188 4.78 0.38 17.28
N LYS A 189 5.40 1.44 16.78
CA LYS A 189 4.90 2.81 16.83
C LYS A 189 4.85 3.43 15.44
N MET A 190 3.86 4.28 15.21
CA MET A 190 3.76 5.11 14.04
C MET A 190 3.96 6.57 14.43
N ALA A 191 5.08 7.17 13.96
CA ALA A 191 5.36 8.58 14.16
C ALA A 191 4.92 9.37 12.93
N TRP A 192 4.02 10.32 13.11
CA TRP A 192 3.40 11.07 12.02
C TRP A 192 3.50 12.58 12.24
N THR A 193 4.02 13.33 11.26
CA THR A 193 4.01 14.79 11.37
C THR A 193 2.65 15.37 11.00
N THR A 194 2.20 16.39 11.70
CA THR A 194 1.02 17.19 11.33
C THR A 194 1.39 18.38 10.47
N THR A 195 2.66 18.79 10.50
CA THR A 195 3.24 19.84 9.66
C THR A 195 4.48 19.29 8.97
N LYS A 196 4.55 19.42 7.64
CA LYS A 196 5.63 18.86 6.83
C LYS A 196 7.00 19.39 7.31
N ASN A 197 7.94 18.46 7.51
CA ASN A 197 9.33 18.70 7.95
C ASN A 197 9.46 19.36 9.34
N ASP A 198 8.42 19.35 10.14
CA ASP A 198 8.43 19.89 11.50
C ASP A 198 8.45 18.76 12.52
N LEU A 199 9.60 18.60 13.20
CA LEU A 199 9.81 17.56 14.22
C LEU A 199 8.98 17.82 15.49
N ASP A 200 8.61 19.07 15.78
CA ASP A 200 7.82 19.42 16.96
C ASP A 200 6.32 19.11 16.76
N SER A 201 5.93 18.96 15.49
CA SER A 201 4.58 18.54 15.11
C SER A 201 4.36 17.03 15.11
N VAL A 202 5.36 16.24 15.46
CA VAL A 202 5.25 14.76 15.46
C VAL A 202 4.23 14.31 16.50
N ARG A 203 3.38 13.38 16.09
CA ARG A 203 2.45 12.62 16.92
C ARG A 203 2.75 11.14 16.79
N VAL A 204 2.71 10.44 17.89
CA VAL A 204 3.00 9.00 17.95
C VAL A 204 1.76 8.24 18.36
N PHE A 205 1.49 7.18 17.63
CA PHE A 205 0.42 6.23 17.89
C PHE A 205 1.02 4.83 18.15
N ASP A 206 0.41 4.11 19.06
CA ASP A 206 0.65 2.67 19.20
C ASP A 206 -0.04 1.92 18.06
N ILE A 207 0.69 1.03 17.39
CA ILE A 207 0.10 0.31 16.26
C ILE A 207 -0.91 -0.72 16.74
N GLU A 208 -0.72 -1.37 17.89
CA GLU A 208 -1.67 -2.34 18.41
C GLU A 208 -2.99 -1.69 18.85
N GLU A 209 -2.97 -0.43 19.32
CA GLU A 209 -4.20 0.33 19.55
C GLU A 209 -4.97 0.57 18.25
N ILE A 210 -4.26 0.96 17.19
CA ILE A 210 -4.89 1.11 15.85
C ILE A 210 -5.50 -0.21 15.40
N VAL A 211 -4.76 -1.32 15.53
CA VAL A 211 -5.21 -2.65 15.11
C VAL A 211 -6.45 -3.09 15.87
N LYS A 212 -6.50 -2.84 17.17
CA LYS A 212 -7.67 -3.18 18.01
C LYS A 212 -8.93 -2.44 17.57
N GLU A 213 -8.81 -1.14 17.35
CA GLU A 213 -9.97 -0.30 17.01
C GLU A 213 -10.45 -0.51 15.55
N VAL A 214 -9.56 -0.90 14.64
CA VAL A 214 -9.92 -1.09 13.23
C VAL A 214 -10.93 -2.23 13.02
N GLY A 215 -10.99 -3.21 13.92
CA GLY A 215 -11.93 -4.34 13.87
C GLY A 215 -13.40 -3.91 13.78
N SER A 216 -13.74 -2.73 14.31
CA SER A 216 -15.08 -2.16 14.25
C SER A 216 -15.46 -1.55 12.88
N LEU A 217 -14.48 -1.34 11.99
CA LEU A 217 -14.67 -0.69 10.71
C LEU A 217 -15.11 -1.68 9.63
N LYS A 218 -15.71 -1.13 8.57
CA LYS A 218 -16.15 -1.93 7.41
C LYS A 218 -15.13 -1.92 6.29
N CYS A 219 -15.11 -3.04 5.55
CA CYS A 219 -14.42 -3.17 4.28
C CYS A 219 -15.44 -3.05 3.14
N TYR A 220 -15.09 -2.29 2.11
CA TYR A 220 -15.93 -2.12 0.92
C TYR A 220 -15.12 -1.59 -0.26
N ILE A 221 -15.65 -1.78 -1.47
CA ILE A 221 -15.10 -1.12 -2.64
C ILE A 221 -15.70 0.28 -2.79
N LYS A 222 -14.85 1.31 -2.96
CA LYS A 222 -15.30 2.69 -3.18
C LYS A 222 -16.04 2.84 -4.53
N ASP A 223 -16.87 3.87 -4.68
CA ASP A 223 -17.65 4.15 -5.91
C ASP A 223 -16.80 4.22 -7.17
N SER A 224 -15.54 4.64 -7.04
CA SER A 224 -14.55 4.59 -8.12
C SER A 224 -14.30 3.17 -8.66
N ARG A 225 -14.73 2.14 -7.93
CA ARG A 225 -14.54 0.71 -8.19
C ARG A 225 -13.09 0.29 -8.46
N THR A 226 -12.12 1.06 -7.97
CA THR A 226 -10.68 0.81 -8.17
C THR A 226 -9.90 0.84 -6.86
N VAL A 227 -10.57 1.17 -5.76
CA VAL A 227 -10.00 1.29 -4.42
C VAL A 227 -10.86 0.51 -3.44
N PHE A 228 -10.27 -0.43 -2.73
CA PHE A 228 -10.89 -1.02 -1.56
C PHE A 228 -10.63 -0.15 -0.34
N LYS A 229 -11.66 0.12 0.43
CA LYS A 229 -11.54 0.57 1.80
C LYS A 229 -11.41 -0.65 2.69
N VAL A 230 -10.26 -0.81 3.35
CA VAL A 230 -9.97 -1.89 4.28
C VAL A 230 -9.81 -1.25 5.67
N GLY A 231 -10.94 -1.07 6.34
CA GLY A 231 -10.97 -0.28 7.58
C GLY A 231 -10.50 1.15 7.37
N LEU A 232 -9.38 1.51 8.03
CA LEU A 232 -8.76 2.82 7.85
C LEU A 232 -7.91 2.93 6.56
N LEU A 233 -7.52 1.80 5.96
CA LEU A 233 -6.60 1.77 4.82
C LEU A 233 -7.34 1.93 3.48
N ASP A 234 -6.74 2.66 2.56
CA ASP A 234 -7.12 2.68 1.16
C ASP A 234 -6.18 1.78 0.36
N LEU A 235 -6.72 0.70 -0.19
CA LEU A 235 -5.99 -0.26 -1.00
C LEU A 235 -6.31 -0.09 -2.47
N GLN A 236 -5.28 0.13 -3.26
CA GLN A 236 -5.39 0.25 -4.71
C GLN A 236 -4.24 -0.46 -5.41
N MET A 237 -4.40 -0.70 -6.71
CA MET A 237 -3.27 -1.09 -7.53
C MET A 237 -2.30 0.09 -7.65
N LYS A 238 -1.02 -0.15 -7.42
CA LYS A 238 0.00 0.88 -7.60
C LYS A 238 0.04 1.32 -9.06
N GLY A 239 -0.39 2.56 -9.32
CA GLY A 239 -0.28 3.17 -10.62
C GLY A 239 1.18 3.35 -10.99
N SER A 240 1.64 2.73 -12.07
CA SER A 240 2.98 2.96 -12.57
C SER A 240 2.94 3.67 -13.90
N GLY A 241 3.79 4.66 -14.04
CA GLY A 241 4.02 5.30 -15.33
C GLY A 241 4.78 4.42 -16.33
N LYS A 242 5.44 3.33 -15.91
CA LYS A 242 6.21 2.41 -16.77
C LYS A 242 6.48 1.06 -16.09
N GLY A 243 5.97 0.01 -16.67
CA GLY A 243 6.54 -1.34 -16.68
C GLY A 243 6.27 -2.17 -15.42
N SER A 244 7.16 -2.30 -14.50
CA SER A 244 7.26 -3.42 -13.57
C SER A 244 6.41 -3.39 -12.30
N HIS A 245 5.47 -2.45 -12.13
CA HIS A 245 4.73 -2.26 -10.88
C HIS A 245 3.22 -2.50 -10.98
N TYR A 246 2.72 -3.02 -12.10
CA TYR A 246 1.28 -3.23 -12.33
C TYR A 246 0.63 -4.27 -11.41
N HIS A 247 1.46 -5.11 -10.77
CA HIS A 247 1.01 -6.19 -9.91
C HIS A 247 1.19 -5.87 -8.44
N ASN A 248 1.42 -4.59 -8.11
CA ASN A 248 1.63 -4.19 -6.73
C ASN A 248 0.36 -3.60 -6.15
N MET A 249 0.02 -4.07 -4.98
CA MET A 249 -0.95 -3.50 -4.08
C MET A 249 -0.32 -2.33 -3.35
N GLN A 250 -1.02 -1.21 -3.26
CA GLN A 250 -0.58 -0.04 -2.51
C GLN A 250 -1.60 0.29 -1.44
N PHE A 251 -1.15 0.30 -0.19
CA PHE A 251 -1.94 0.69 0.97
C PHE A 251 -1.59 2.12 1.36
N ASN A 252 -2.62 2.96 1.50
CA ASN A 252 -2.50 4.35 1.89
C ASN A 252 -3.28 4.61 3.17
N CYS A 253 -2.82 5.59 3.94
CA CYS A 253 -3.49 6.08 5.14
C CYS A 253 -3.15 7.56 5.34
N SER A 254 -3.93 8.28 6.15
CA SER A 254 -3.65 9.65 6.58
C SER A 254 -3.66 9.77 8.11
N TYR A 255 -3.01 10.80 8.65
CA TYR A 255 -3.06 11.12 10.07
C TYR A 255 -4.51 11.31 10.56
N ASN A 256 -5.32 12.03 9.81
CA ASN A 256 -6.71 12.29 10.18
C ASN A 256 -7.56 11.01 10.30
N GLN A 257 -7.30 10.00 9.48
CA GLN A 257 -7.98 8.71 9.59
C GLN A 257 -7.61 7.99 10.89
N ILE A 258 -6.33 8.02 11.30
CA ILE A 258 -5.88 7.42 12.56
C ILE A 258 -6.45 8.19 13.75
N LYS A 259 -6.32 9.53 13.74
CA LYS A 259 -6.88 10.41 14.78
C LYS A 259 -8.37 10.17 14.98
N GLN A 260 -9.12 10.07 13.90
CA GLN A 260 -10.57 9.84 13.94
C GLN A 260 -10.91 8.46 14.50
N LEU A 261 -10.14 7.42 14.11
CA LEU A 261 -10.35 6.05 14.60
C LEU A 261 -10.14 5.96 16.11
N LEU A 262 -9.04 6.51 16.61
CA LEU A 262 -8.67 6.44 18.02
C LEU A 262 -9.35 7.51 18.89
N ASN A 263 -9.99 8.49 18.26
CA ASN A 263 -10.45 9.73 18.93
C ASN A 263 -9.35 10.38 19.75
N ASP A 264 -8.10 10.31 19.26
CA ASP A 264 -6.87 10.77 19.90
C ASP A 264 -5.95 11.46 18.89
N GLU A 265 -5.25 12.49 19.35
CA GLU A 265 -4.28 13.25 18.54
C GLU A 265 -2.90 12.58 18.46
N GLY A 266 -2.67 11.52 19.21
CA GLY A 266 -1.37 10.91 19.40
C GLY A 266 -0.51 11.66 20.43
N SER A 267 0.41 10.92 21.04
CA SER A 267 1.33 11.47 22.04
C SER A 267 2.40 12.34 21.40
N ARG A 268 2.77 13.43 22.05
CA ARG A 268 3.98 14.21 21.71
C ARG A 268 5.22 13.49 22.25
N ILE A 269 6.30 13.52 21.51
CA ILE A 269 7.60 12.96 21.93
C ILE A 269 8.70 14.03 21.84
#